data_bdf6019d564397a9137902acb7745760
#
_entry.id   bdf6019d564397a9137902acb7745760
#
_cell.length_a   1.000
_cell.length_b   1.000
_cell.length_c   1.000
_cell.angle_alpha   90.00
_cell.angle_beta   90.00
_cell.angle_gamma   90.00
#
_symmetry.space_group_name_H-M   'P 1'
#
loop_
_entity.id
_entity.type
_entity.pdbx_description
1 polymer ?
#
loop_
_entity_poly.entity_id
_entity_poly.type
_entity_poly.pdbx_seq_one_letter_code
_entity_poly.pdbx_strand_id
1 'polypeptide(L)'
;FQYPMITVQACLDGILLGVLFALIAYGMALQWGVMNIINIAQGDLVILGGYIAYFMYLYGIHPAWGVIVSPFIMYFVGVGIYKLVINKVVDRDLFISILATFGISILFMQLMNFAFGADVVLANSGYGTTFLFDSNVVLPNSKIFSAVVSIVFAICLVIYMKKSKLGRAIRATAQNARAAKILGCLLYTSPSPRDSDT
;
A
#
# COMPACT_ATOMS: atom_id res chain seq x y z
N PHE A 1 10.41 33.71 13.11
CA PHE A 1 9.23 33.33 12.30
C PHE A 1 8.90 34.45 11.33
N GLN A 2 9.69 34.58 10.24
CA GLN A 2 9.49 35.66 9.26
C GLN A 2 8.36 35.40 8.24
N TYR A 3 7.85 34.15 8.15
CA TYR A 3 6.80 33.80 7.18
C TYR A 3 5.80 32.78 7.76
N PRO A 4 4.84 33.22 8.59
CA PRO A 4 3.89 32.32 9.23
C PRO A 4 3.02 31.56 8.21
N MET A 5 2.72 32.14 7.05
CA MET A 5 1.90 31.52 6.02
C MET A 5 2.57 30.32 5.34
N ILE A 6 3.89 30.38 5.12
CA ILE A 6 4.64 29.24 4.56
C ILE A 6 4.66 28.07 5.54
N THR A 7 4.77 28.36 6.85
CA THR A 7 4.72 27.32 7.88
C THR A 7 3.35 26.64 7.93
N VAL A 8 2.27 27.42 7.81
CA VAL A 8 0.90 26.87 7.78
C VAL A 8 0.71 25.99 6.55
N GLN A 9 1.16 26.44 5.37
CA GLN A 9 1.08 25.66 4.15
C GLN A 9 1.86 24.33 4.27
N ALA A 10 3.09 24.38 4.79
CA ALA A 10 3.90 23.18 5.00
C ALA A 10 3.26 22.20 5.99
N CYS A 11 2.64 22.70 7.05
CA CYS A 11 1.90 21.86 8.01
C CYS A 11 0.69 21.18 7.34
N LEU A 12 -0.10 21.91 6.57
CA LEU A 12 -1.26 21.37 5.88
C LEU A 12 -0.85 20.31 4.84
N ASP A 13 0.15 20.61 4.03
CA ASP A 13 0.71 19.65 3.07
C ASP A 13 1.25 18.39 3.77
N GLY A 14 1.94 18.57 4.89
CA GLY A 14 2.45 17.47 5.71
C GLY A 14 1.34 16.58 6.28
N ILE A 15 0.24 17.17 6.75
CA ILE A 15 -0.93 16.43 7.26
C ILE A 15 -1.57 15.62 6.12
N LEU A 16 -1.81 16.23 4.96
CA LEU A 16 -2.42 15.55 3.82
C LEU A 16 -1.57 14.36 3.33
N LEU A 17 -0.26 14.56 3.23
CA LEU A 17 0.68 13.48 2.88
C LEU A 17 0.76 12.43 4.00
N GLY A 18 0.74 12.85 5.26
CA GLY A 18 0.76 11.95 6.41
C GLY A 18 -0.40 10.96 6.43
N VAL A 19 -1.59 11.39 6.02
CA VAL A 19 -2.76 10.49 5.88
C VAL A 19 -2.53 9.40 4.83
N LEU A 20 -1.91 9.74 3.70
CA LEU A 20 -1.56 8.76 2.66
C LEU A 20 -0.53 7.76 3.19
N PHE A 21 0.52 8.24 3.83
CA PHE A 21 1.54 7.36 4.42
C PHE A 21 1.00 6.50 5.55
N ALA A 22 0.04 6.99 6.32
CA ALA A 22 -0.63 6.19 7.36
C ALA A 22 -1.39 5.00 6.77
N LEU A 23 -2.04 5.17 5.61
CA LEU A 23 -2.73 4.07 4.92
C LEU A 23 -1.71 3.03 4.42
N ILE A 24 -0.59 3.47 3.84
CA ILE A 24 0.50 2.59 3.37
C ILE A 24 1.10 1.82 4.56
N ALA A 25 1.39 2.51 5.67
CA ALA A 25 1.92 1.92 6.89
C ALA A 25 0.96 0.90 7.50
N TYR A 26 -0.35 1.15 7.44
CA TYR A 26 -1.36 0.19 7.89
C TYR A 26 -1.33 -1.11 7.06
N GLY A 27 -1.17 -1.00 5.73
CA GLY A 27 -0.99 -2.17 4.86
C GLY A 27 0.25 -2.99 5.23
N MET A 28 1.39 -2.30 5.48
CA MET A 28 2.64 -2.94 5.91
C MET A 28 2.50 -3.62 7.29
N ALA A 29 1.81 -2.95 8.23
CA ALA A 29 1.55 -3.51 9.56
C ALA A 29 0.70 -4.78 9.51
N LEU A 30 -0.27 -4.86 8.57
CA LEU A 30 -1.04 -6.09 8.36
C LEU A 30 -0.18 -7.22 7.80
N GLN A 31 0.69 -6.96 6.83
CA GLN A 31 1.61 -7.95 6.29
C GLN A 31 2.57 -8.48 7.38
N TRP A 32 3.16 -7.59 8.16
CA TRP A 32 4.03 -7.95 9.28
C TRP A 32 3.28 -8.78 10.33
N GLY A 33 2.10 -8.34 10.73
CA GLY A 33 1.32 -9.02 11.76
C GLY A 33 0.85 -10.42 11.39
N VAL A 34 0.63 -10.69 10.09
CA VAL A 34 0.12 -11.99 9.61
C VAL A 34 1.23 -12.93 9.18
N MET A 35 2.18 -12.42 8.40
CA MET A 35 3.21 -13.23 7.73
C MET A 35 4.59 -13.10 8.37
N ASN A 36 4.78 -12.15 9.28
CA ASN A 36 6.06 -11.81 9.87
C ASN A 36 7.14 -11.49 8.81
N ILE A 37 6.74 -10.87 7.70
CA ILE A 37 7.60 -10.50 6.57
C ILE A 37 7.65 -8.98 6.44
N ILE A 38 8.85 -8.42 6.29
CA ILE A 38 9.06 -7.04 5.90
C ILE A 38 9.11 -6.97 4.37
N ASN A 39 8.13 -6.30 3.76
CA ASN A 39 8.08 -6.15 2.32
C ASN A 39 8.67 -4.79 1.90
N ILE A 40 9.93 -4.78 1.47
CA ILE A 40 10.60 -3.57 0.98
C ILE A 40 10.00 -3.08 -0.34
N ALA A 41 9.48 -3.99 -1.18
CA ALA A 41 8.85 -3.63 -2.46
C ALA A 41 7.52 -2.87 -2.31
N GLN A 42 7.05 -2.61 -1.09
CA GLN A 42 5.80 -1.87 -0.84
C GLN A 42 5.80 -0.49 -1.51
N GLY A 43 6.93 0.23 -1.48
CA GLY A 43 7.07 1.54 -2.13
C GLY A 43 6.88 1.46 -3.64
N ASP A 44 7.49 0.48 -4.29
CA ASP A 44 7.39 0.28 -5.74
C ASP A 44 5.96 -0.07 -6.18
N LEU A 45 5.24 -0.84 -5.34
CA LEU A 45 3.83 -1.13 -5.57
C LEU A 45 2.96 0.12 -5.50
N VAL A 46 3.27 1.07 -4.60
CA VAL A 46 2.57 2.36 -4.55
C VAL A 46 2.83 3.18 -5.81
N ILE A 47 4.08 3.21 -6.28
CA ILE A 47 4.45 3.89 -7.52
C ILE A 47 3.72 3.25 -8.73
N LEU A 48 3.66 1.92 -8.79
CA LEU A 48 2.91 1.22 -9.82
C LEU A 48 1.42 1.60 -9.82
N GLY A 49 0.81 1.78 -8.64
CA GLY A 49 -0.54 2.33 -8.49
C GLY A 49 -0.68 3.73 -9.09
N GLY A 50 0.33 4.58 -8.93
CA GLY A 50 0.41 5.91 -9.55
C GLY A 50 0.47 5.83 -11.09
N TYR A 51 1.24 4.90 -11.64
CA TYR A 51 1.29 4.67 -13.09
C TYR A 51 -0.06 4.23 -13.66
N ILE A 52 -0.83 3.41 -12.94
CA ILE A 52 -2.19 3.02 -13.37
C ILE A 52 -3.08 4.25 -13.53
N ALA A 53 -3.04 5.19 -12.57
CA ALA A 53 -3.79 6.44 -12.65
C ALA A 53 -3.29 7.33 -13.81
N TYR A 54 -1.98 7.36 -14.07
CA TYR A 54 -1.39 8.06 -15.20
C TYR A 54 -1.86 7.47 -16.56
N PHE A 55 -1.91 6.15 -16.70
CA PHE A 55 -2.46 5.52 -17.90
C PHE A 55 -3.93 5.87 -18.13
N MET A 56 -4.73 5.88 -17.08
CA MET A 56 -6.11 6.34 -17.18
C MET A 56 -6.19 7.74 -17.77
N TYR A 57 -5.32 8.64 -17.31
CA TYR A 57 -5.22 10.00 -17.85
C TYR A 57 -4.85 10.01 -19.34
N LEU A 58 -3.87 9.21 -19.78
CA LEU A 58 -3.46 9.11 -21.19
C LEU A 58 -4.60 8.63 -22.11
N TYR A 59 -5.45 7.73 -21.62
CA TYR A 59 -6.63 7.26 -22.36
C TYR A 59 -7.84 8.21 -22.26
N GLY A 60 -7.65 9.42 -21.73
CA GLY A 60 -8.72 10.40 -21.57
C GLY A 60 -9.75 10.07 -20.49
N ILE A 61 -9.45 9.08 -19.64
CA ILE A 61 -10.28 8.70 -18.50
C ILE A 61 -9.82 9.51 -17.29
N HIS A 62 -10.77 10.06 -16.53
CA HIS A 62 -10.41 10.86 -15.36
C HIS A 62 -9.58 10.03 -14.36
N PRO A 63 -8.40 10.51 -13.89
CA PRO A 63 -7.49 9.75 -13.00
C PRO A 63 -8.14 9.22 -11.72
N ALA A 64 -9.21 9.85 -11.24
CA ALA A 64 -9.98 9.40 -10.08
C ALA A 64 -10.52 7.96 -10.21
N TRP A 65 -10.79 7.47 -11.42
CA TRP A 65 -11.18 6.08 -11.65
C TRP A 65 -10.07 5.09 -11.27
N GLY A 66 -8.82 5.57 -11.23
CA GLY A 66 -7.68 4.80 -10.71
C GLY A 66 -7.91 4.28 -9.28
N VAL A 67 -8.71 4.98 -8.46
CA VAL A 67 -9.07 4.53 -7.11
C VAL A 67 -9.82 3.19 -7.12
N ILE A 68 -10.60 2.93 -8.16
CA ILE A 68 -11.37 1.68 -8.31
C ILE A 68 -10.56 0.62 -9.07
N VAL A 69 -9.86 1.02 -10.13
CA VAL A 69 -9.17 0.09 -11.03
C VAL A 69 -7.83 -0.38 -10.45
N SER A 70 -7.09 0.52 -9.76
CA SER A 70 -5.78 0.14 -9.22
C SER A 70 -5.84 -0.98 -8.18
N PRO A 71 -6.77 -1.04 -7.21
CA PRO A 71 -6.85 -2.16 -6.27
C PRO A 71 -7.10 -3.50 -6.97
N PHE A 72 -7.88 -3.49 -8.05
CA PHE A 72 -8.17 -4.70 -8.80
C PHE A 72 -6.93 -5.23 -9.53
N ILE A 73 -6.20 -4.37 -10.23
CA ILE A 73 -4.94 -4.73 -10.88
C ILE A 73 -3.90 -5.16 -9.85
N MET A 74 -3.77 -4.39 -8.76
CA MET A 74 -2.82 -4.67 -7.68
C MET A 74 -3.12 -5.98 -6.95
N TYR A 75 -4.37 -6.41 -6.90
CA TYR A 75 -4.73 -7.73 -6.38
C TYR A 75 -4.05 -8.85 -7.19
N PHE A 76 -4.11 -8.79 -8.52
CA PHE A 76 -3.45 -9.79 -9.37
C PHE A 76 -1.93 -9.73 -9.28
N VAL A 77 -1.36 -8.53 -9.22
CA VAL A 77 0.08 -8.33 -9.01
C VAL A 77 0.50 -8.93 -7.66
N GLY A 78 -0.24 -8.63 -6.60
CA GLY A 78 0.00 -9.17 -5.26
C GLY A 78 -0.08 -10.70 -5.19
N VAL A 79 -1.09 -11.30 -5.83
CA VAL A 79 -1.21 -12.77 -5.94
C VAL A 79 -0.02 -13.35 -6.72
N GLY A 80 0.42 -12.69 -7.78
CA GLY A 80 1.61 -13.09 -8.54
C GLY A 80 2.87 -13.09 -7.66
N ILE A 81 3.15 -11.98 -6.98
CA ILE A 81 4.29 -11.86 -6.06
C ILE A 81 4.23 -12.91 -4.96
N TYR A 82 3.04 -13.10 -4.37
CA TYR A 82 2.85 -14.10 -3.33
C TYR A 82 3.20 -15.50 -3.83
N LYS A 83 2.64 -15.95 -4.94
CA LYS A 83 2.86 -17.30 -5.48
C LYS A 83 4.30 -17.54 -5.95
N LEU A 84 4.92 -16.55 -6.57
CA LEU A 84 6.24 -16.70 -7.17
C LEU A 84 7.37 -16.64 -6.15
N VAL A 85 7.24 -15.77 -5.15
CA VAL A 85 8.33 -15.43 -4.22
C VAL A 85 7.93 -15.61 -2.76
N ILE A 86 6.90 -14.92 -2.29
CA ILE A 86 6.57 -14.85 -0.87
C ILE A 86 6.30 -16.24 -0.27
N ASN A 87 5.53 -17.07 -0.95
CA ASN A 87 5.19 -18.41 -0.50
C ASN A 87 6.40 -19.34 -0.30
N LYS A 88 7.53 -19.05 -0.95
CA LYS A 88 8.79 -19.81 -0.80
C LYS A 88 9.66 -19.32 0.34
N VAL A 89 9.40 -18.11 0.83
CA VAL A 89 10.27 -17.38 1.77
C VAL A 89 9.60 -17.17 3.12
N VAL A 90 8.27 -17.30 3.18
CA VAL A 90 7.47 -16.98 4.37
C VAL A 90 7.86 -17.80 5.62
N ASP A 91 8.30 -19.05 5.45
CA ASP A 91 8.73 -19.93 6.54
C ASP A 91 10.26 -19.89 6.79
N ARG A 92 10.97 -18.97 6.11
CA ARG A 92 12.42 -18.79 6.26
C ARG A 92 12.75 -17.68 7.26
N ASP A 93 14.04 -17.52 7.55
CA ASP A 93 14.52 -16.43 8.40
C ASP A 93 14.09 -15.07 7.86
N LEU A 94 13.84 -14.12 8.77
CA LEU A 94 13.45 -12.76 8.46
C LEU A 94 14.41 -12.09 7.46
N PHE A 95 15.71 -12.34 7.59
CA PHE A 95 16.72 -11.78 6.70
C PHE A 95 16.56 -12.24 5.24
N ILE A 96 16.20 -13.52 5.04
CA ILE A 96 15.93 -14.07 3.70
C ILE A 96 14.69 -13.39 3.08
N SER A 97 13.67 -13.13 3.89
CA SER A 97 12.46 -12.41 3.45
C SER A 97 12.76 -10.97 3.01
N ILE A 98 13.59 -10.25 3.77
CA ILE A 98 14.05 -8.90 3.44
C ILE A 98 14.82 -8.91 2.11
N LEU A 99 15.77 -9.84 1.95
CA LEU A 99 16.58 -9.93 0.73
C LEU A 99 15.72 -10.28 -0.49
N ALA A 100 14.77 -11.18 -0.34
CA ALA A 100 13.85 -11.56 -1.42
C ALA A 100 12.95 -10.39 -1.85
N THR A 101 12.37 -9.65 -0.89
CA THR A 101 11.53 -8.49 -1.21
C THR A 101 12.33 -7.31 -1.75
N PHE A 102 13.60 -7.15 -1.34
CA PHE A 102 14.52 -6.19 -1.95
C PHE A 102 14.82 -6.54 -3.42
N GLY A 103 15.04 -7.83 -3.73
CA GLY A 103 15.21 -8.28 -5.10
C GLY A 103 13.96 -8.00 -5.97
N ILE A 104 12.76 -8.18 -5.40
CA ILE A 104 11.49 -7.81 -6.05
C ILE A 104 11.45 -6.29 -6.30
N SER A 105 11.84 -5.48 -5.33
CA SER A 105 11.88 -4.02 -5.45
C SER A 105 12.76 -3.58 -6.63
N ILE A 106 13.98 -4.09 -6.73
CA ILE A 106 14.89 -3.79 -7.84
C ILE A 106 14.26 -4.22 -9.18
N LEU A 107 13.64 -5.40 -9.23
CA LEU A 107 13.01 -5.91 -10.44
C LEU A 107 11.85 -5.00 -10.87
N PHE A 108 10.97 -4.60 -9.95
CA PHE A 108 9.87 -3.67 -10.24
C PHE A 108 10.36 -2.30 -10.69
N MET A 109 11.37 -1.75 -10.01
CA MET A 109 11.97 -0.47 -10.40
C MET A 109 12.52 -0.51 -11.83
N GLN A 110 13.26 -1.56 -12.19
CA GLN A 110 13.80 -1.69 -13.55
C GLN A 110 12.71 -1.95 -14.59
N LEU A 111 11.70 -2.72 -14.23
CA LEU A 111 10.57 -3.02 -15.11
C LEU A 111 9.74 -1.76 -15.39
N MET A 112 9.52 -0.93 -14.39
CA MET A 112 8.87 0.38 -14.54
C MET A 112 9.70 1.34 -15.38
N ASN A 113 11.02 1.42 -15.15
CA ASN A 113 11.92 2.23 -15.98
C ASN A 113 11.94 1.78 -17.43
N PHE A 114 11.91 0.47 -17.68
CA PHE A 114 11.89 -0.08 -19.04
C PHE A 114 10.54 0.20 -19.73
N ALA A 115 9.43 0.09 -19.01
CA ALA A 115 8.08 0.24 -19.57
C ALA A 115 7.67 1.71 -19.75
N PHE A 116 8.08 2.60 -18.85
CA PHE A 116 7.59 3.98 -18.77
C PHE A 116 8.68 5.03 -19.00
N GLY A 117 9.94 4.62 -19.08
CA GLY A 117 11.09 5.51 -19.11
C GLY A 117 11.46 6.04 -17.72
N ALA A 118 12.56 6.79 -17.66
CA ALA A 118 13.07 7.39 -16.42
C ALA A 118 12.52 8.82 -16.17
N ASP A 119 11.67 9.33 -17.04
CA ASP A 119 11.14 10.68 -16.95
C ASP A 119 10.04 10.80 -15.90
N VAL A 120 10.01 11.98 -15.27
CA VAL A 120 8.93 12.31 -14.32
C VAL A 120 7.64 12.56 -15.08
N VAL A 121 6.66 11.68 -14.91
CA VAL A 121 5.35 11.81 -15.54
C VAL A 121 4.35 12.47 -14.59
N LEU A 122 3.56 13.39 -15.09
CA LEU A 122 2.54 14.11 -14.34
C LEU A 122 1.17 13.88 -14.99
N ALA A 123 0.21 13.40 -14.21
CA ALA A 123 -1.19 13.38 -14.62
C ALA A 123 -1.86 14.67 -14.16
N ASN A 124 -2.32 15.48 -15.11
CA ASN A 124 -3.15 16.63 -14.77
C ASN A 124 -4.56 16.13 -14.45
N SER A 125 -4.91 16.17 -13.17
CA SER A 125 -6.21 15.68 -12.70
C SER A 125 -7.39 16.59 -13.02
N GLY A 126 -7.14 17.79 -13.55
CA GLY A 126 -8.19 18.79 -13.83
C GLY A 126 -8.83 19.38 -12.55
N TYR A 127 -8.49 18.87 -11.38
CA TYR A 127 -8.93 19.46 -10.13
C TYR A 127 -8.19 20.76 -9.88
N GLY A 128 -8.79 21.89 -9.96
CA GLY A 128 -8.20 23.18 -9.66
C GLY A 128 -7.46 23.23 -8.31
N THR A 129 -7.05 24.38 -7.92
CA THR A 129 -6.44 24.66 -6.61
C THR A 129 -7.42 25.42 -5.75
N THR A 130 -7.52 25.09 -4.47
CA THR A 130 -8.29 25.84 -3.47
C THR A 130 -7.36 26.82 -2.77
N PHE A 131 -7.76 28.10 -2.75
CA PHE A 131 -7.05 29.15 -2.06
C PHE A 131 -7.66 29.35 -0.66
N LEU A 132 -6.86 29.25 0.39
CA LEU A 132 -7.23 29.55 1.75
C LEU A 132 -6.50 30.83 2.22
N PHE A 133 -7.09 31.56 3.17
CA PHE A 133 -6.51 32.77 3.77
C PHE A 133 -6.07 33.83 2.74
N ASP A 134 -7.02 34.38 2.00
CA ASP A 134 -6.79 35.48 1.05
C ASP A 134 -5.69 35.17 -0.01
N SER A 135 -5.71 33.97 -0.59
CA SER A 135 -4.77 33.52 -1.62
C SER A 135 -3.33 33.24 -1.15
N ASN A 136 -3.05 33.28 0.15
CA ASN A 136 -1.71 33.03 0.68
C ASN A 136 -1.36 31.55 0.86
N VAL A 137 -2.37 30.67 0.93
CA VAL A 137 -2.20 29.22 1.06
C VAL A 137 -2.85 28.53 -0.13
N VAL A 138 -2.06 27.80 -0.90
CA VAL A 138 -2.52 27.08 -2.12
C VAL A 138 -2.56 25.59 -1.85
N LEU A 139 -3.74 24.99 -1.85
CA LEU A 139 -3.91 23.55 -1.71
C LEU A 139 -4.41 22.93 -3.03
N PRO A 140 -3.63 22.04 -3.66
CA PRO A 140 -4.13 21.29 -4.82
C PRO A 140 -5.30 20.39 -4.40
N ASN A 141 -6.44 20.55 -5.06
CA ASN A 141 -7.65 19.76 -4.74
C ASN A 141 -7.43 18.25 -4.91
N SER A 142 -6.48 17.85 -5.75
CA SER A 142 -6.07 16.45 -5.88
C SER A 142 -5.49 15.87 -4.58
N LYS A 143 -4.72 16.65 -3.80
CA LYS A 143 -4.20 16.20 -2.50
C LYS A 143 -5.33 16.03 -1.48
N ILE A 144 -6.27 16.98 -1.45
CA ILE A 144 -7.45 16.90 -0.57
C ILE A 144 -8.28 15.66 -0.92
N PHE A 145 -8.56 15.45 -2.21
CA PHE A 145 -9.29 14.29 -2.69
C PHE A 145 -8.59 12.98 -2.26
N SER A 146 -7.28 12.88 -2.48
CA SER A 146 -6.49 11.71 -2.10
C SER A 146 -6.52 11.44 -0.59
N ALA A 147 -6.43 12.48 0.24
CA ALA A 147 -6.49 12.36 1.69
C ALA A 147 -7.88 11.87 2.15
N VAL A 148 -8.97 12.44 1.60
CA VAL A 148 -10.34 12.01 1.92
C VAL A 148 -10.57 10.55 1.54
N VAL A 149 -10.16 10.15 0.32
CA VAL A 149 -10.25 8.76 -0.13
C VAL A 149 -9.47 7.84 0.79
N SER A 150 -8.26 8.23 1.19
CA SER A 150 -7.42 7.43 2.10
C SER A 150 -8.05 7.25 3.47
N ILE A 151 -8.66 8.29 4.04
CA ILE A 151 -9.37 8.21 5.33
C ILE A 151 -10.57 7.26 5.21
N VAL A 152 -11.39 7.44 4.18
CA VAL A 152 -12.56 6.57 3.95
C VAL A 152 -12.13 5.12 3.81
N PHE A 153 -11.09 4.86 3.01
CA PHE A 153 -10.57 3.52 2.79
C PHE A 153 -9.99 2.92 4.08
N ALA A 154 -9.25 3.71 4.88
CA ALA A 154 -8.73 3.28 6.17
C ALA A 154 -9.85 2.89 7.15
N ILE A 155 -10.90 3.72 7.24
CA ILE A 155 -12.07 3.43 8.09
C ILE A 155 -12.77 2.15 7.62
N CYS A 156 -13.00 1.99 6.32
CA CYS A 156 -13.58 0.79 5.74
C CYS A 156 -12.75 -0.46 6.07
N LEU A 157 -11.43 -0.40 5.92
CA LEU A 157 -10.53 -1.48 6.28
C LEU A 157 -10.59 -1.83 7.77
N VAL A 158 -10.58 -0.85 8.66
CA VAL A 158 -10.69 -1.09 10.10
C VAL A 158 -12.02 -1.75 10.46
N ILE A 159 -13.13 -1.28 9.88
CA ILE A 159 -14.46 -1.88 10.10
C ILE A 159 -14.49 -3.31 9.54
N TYR A 160 -13.97 -3.50 8.34
CA TYR A 160 -13.88 -4.82 7.72
C TYR A 160 -13.08 -5.80 8.59
N MET A 161 -11.91 -5.39 9.05
CA MET A 161 -11.05 -6.18 9.93
C MET A 161 -11.72 -6.50 11.27
N LYS A 162 -12.54 -5.59 11.82
CA LYS A 162 -13.26 -5.82 13.08
C LYS A 162 -14.46 -6.76 12.91
N LYS A 163 -15.25 -6.61 11.86
CA LYS A 163 -16.54 -7.30 11.68
C LYS A 163 -16.43 -8.59 10.85
N SER A 164 -15.50 -8.68 9.90
CA SER A 164 -15.37 -9.83 9.00
C SER A 164 -14.82 -11.07 9.70
N LYS A 165 -15.27 -12.27 9.24
CA LYS A 165 -14.70 -13.56 9.66
C LYS A 165 -13.21 -13.65 9.30
N LEU A 166 -12.83 -13.16 8.10
CA LEU A 166 -11.43 -13.05 7.66
C LEU A 166 -10.61 -12.15 8.58
N GLY A 167 -11.14 -10.97 8.93
CA GLY A 167 -10.43 -10.07 9.84
C GLY A 167 -10.22 -10.65 11.24
N ARG A 168 -11.16 -11.46 11.75
CA ARG A 168 -10.96 -12.18 13.00
C ARG A 168 -9.88 -13.26 12.88
N ALA A 169 -9.90 -14.02 11.79
CA ALA A 169 -8.89 -15.04 11.51
C ALA A 169 -7.48 -14.43 11.40
N ILE A 170 -7.35 -13.33 10.66
CA ILE A 170 -6.09 -12.57 10.52
C ILE A 170 -5.55 -12.12 11.88
N ARG A 171 -6.39 -11.53 12.74
CA ARG A 171 -5.96 -11.10 14.08
C ARG A 171 -5.60 -12.27 14.99
N ALA A 172 -6.35 -13.38 14.92
CA ALA A 172 -6.03 -14.58 15.68
C ALA A 172 -4.67 -15.17 15.27
N THR A 173 -4.39 -15.20 13.96
CA THR A 173 -3.09 -15.65 13.41
C THR A 173 -1.95 -14.71 13.84
N ALA A 174 -2.19 -13.41 13.84
CA ALA A 174 -1.19 -12.42 14.28
C ALA A 174 -0.87 -12.53 15.78
N GLN A 175 -1.84 -12.93 16.62
CA GLN A 175 -1.61 -13.10 18.05
C GLN A 175 -0.91 -14.44 18.37
N ASN A 176 -1.35 -15.54 17.76
CA ASN A 176 -0.74 -16.84 17.94
C ASN A 176 -1.04 -17.76 16.74
N ALA A 177 -0.07 -17.86 15.82
CA ALA A 177 -0.18 -18.65 14.60
C ALA A 177 -0.40 -20.15 14.88
N ARG A 178 0.21 -20.71 15.96
CA ARG A 178 0.02 -22.12 16.35
C ARG A 178 -1.40 -22.38 16.84
N ALA A 179 -1.91 -21.54 17.72
CA ALA A 179 -3.26 -21.68 18.25
C ALA A 179 -4.33 -21.51 17.15
N ALA A 180 -4.12 -20.56 16.24
CA ALA A 180 -5.01 -20.34 15.10
C ALA A 180 -5.07 -21.56 14.17
N LYS A 181 -3.93 -22.22 13.93
CA LYS A 181 -3.84 -23.44 13.12
C LYS A 181 -4.60 -24.63 13.78
N ILE A 182 -4.48 -24.79 15.08
CA ILE A 182 -5.19 -25.84 15.86
C ILE A 182 -6.70 -25.61 15.84
N LEU A 183 -7.15 -24.36 15.86
CA LEU A 183 -8.57 -23.98 15.83
C LEU A 183 -9.17 -23.99 14.40
N GLY A 184 -8.46 -24.53 13.40
CA GLY A 184 -8.95 -24.68 12.03
C GLY A 184 -8.95 -23.41 11.20
N CYS A 185 -8.22 -22.37 11.60
CA CYS A 185 -7.96 -21.21 10.75
C CYS A 185 -6.99 -21.58 9.62
N LEU A 186 -7.54 -22.06 8.50
CA LEU A 186 -6.81 -22.48 7.28
C LEU A 186 -6.18 -21.33 6.48
N LEU A 187 -5.81 -20.22 7.12
CA LEU A 187 -5.10 -19.14 6.41
C LEU A 187 -3.67 -19.53 6.01
N TYR A 188 -3.16 -20.63 6.53
CA TYR A 188 -1.78 -21.06 6.35
C TYR A 188 -1.73 -22.59 6.19
N THR A 189 -1.84 -23.08 4.98
CA THR A 189 -1.71 -24.50 4.63
C THR A 189 -0.31 -24.83 4.11
N SER A 190 0.75 -24.46 4.82
CA SER A 190 2.06 -25.02 4.54
C SER A 190 2.44 -25.94 5.71
N PRO A 191 2.72 -27.25 5.45
CA PRO A 191 3.23 -28.14 6.48
C PRO A 191 4.60 -27.61 6.91
N SER A 192 4.75 -27.29 8.19
CA SER A 192 6.03 -26.92 8.76
C SER A 192 6.99 -28.12 8.64
N PRO A 193 8.22 -27.93 8.13
CA PRO A 193 9.21 -29.00 8.07
C PRO A 193 9.63 -29.55 9.44
N ARG A 194 9.18 -28.94 10.54
CA ARG A 194 9.50 -29.37 11.92
C ARG A 194 8.60 -30.47 12.45
N ASP A 195 7.54 -30.84 11.73
CA ASP A 195 6.65 -31.93 12.16
C ASP A 195 7.10 -33.31 11.66
N SER A 196 8.25 -33.41 10.96
CA SER A 196 8.83 -34.66 10.48
C SER A 196 9.89 -35.29 11.40
N ASP A 197 10.26 -34.63 12.52
CA ASP A 197 11.33 -35.11 13.42
C ASP A 197 10.80 -35.55 14.80
N THR A 198 9.57 -36.12 14.84
CA THR A 198 9.11 -36.85 16.05
C THR A 198 8.62 -38.22 15.71
#